data_5c23c8ccc3b215ffd68422907b80a027
#
_entry.id   5c23c8ccc3b215ffd68422907b80a027
#
_cell.length_a   1.000
_cell.length_b   1.000
_cell.length_c   1.000
_cell.angle_alpha   90.00
_cell.angle_beta   90.00
_cell.angle_gamma   90.00
#
_symmetry.space_group_name_H-M   'P 1'
#
loop_
_entity.id
_entity.type
_entity.pdbx_description
1 polymer ?
#
loop_
_entity_poly.entity_id
_entity_poly.type
_entity_poly.pdbx_seq_one_letter_code
_entity_poly.pdbx_strand_id
1 'polypeptide(L)'
;MSAAGEGRSARLRIGLLLAAIALLAFQLRSPLVALAPVAAEAQRDWGVTPAGFGLLTTIPLLCFSLATPLAPWLARRLGLEGAIEVCVGGIVVATVVRSFDGFGTAIAAVVLLGLAITIGNVLVPTVIRRDVPPRGRGAATSVYSVAINVGTVITSLVTVPLAALLGWRAAVAAWSVAGVLTAVVWLVVLRRTRRAAALAAPAADAGVRTPFRPDLLAVLLAGAFAAQSCSYYGITTWLPTLLADERGYSAVVAGSASSVFQLAGIAGAILVPLLRLRFRPRTVIGLIGVLWVSLPFVLLVAPEHFLIGSITGGIAQGGGFTALFTIIAEVGGDARRTTALSAFIQTCGYLVAAAAPPAVGAVHQATGSWVAPMLVVLGTTLGFLVFGVLAATLASRRPA
;
A
#
# COMPACT_ATOMS: atom_id res chain seq x y z
N MET A 1 -31.31 14.96 25.51
CA MET A 1 -29.95 15.12 24.92
C MET A 1 -30.11 15.86 23.61
N SER A 2 -29.42 16.99 23.41
CA SER A 2 -29.63 17.89 22.26
C SER A 2 -29.01 17.28 20.99
N ALA A 3 -29.68 17.42 19.83
CA ALA A 3 -29.21 17.01 18.51
C ALA A 3 -27.77 17.52 18.18
N ALA A 4 -27.37 18.64 18.76
CA ALA A 4 -26.00 19.18 18.70
C ALA A 4 -24.96 18.29 19.41
N GLY A 5 -25.34 17.58 20.49
CA GLY A 5 -24.47 16.66 21.21
C GLY A 5 -24.24 15.35 20.44
N GLU A 6 -25.24 14.85 19.75
CA GLU A 6 -25.14 13.64 18.92
C GLU A 6 -24.27 13.88 17.70
N GLY A 7 -24.43 15.03 17.02
CA GLY A 7 -23.59 15.41 15.88
C GLY A 7 -22.12 15.59 16.23
N ARG A 8 -21.81 16.11 17.43
CA ARG A 8 -20.44 16.27 17.93
C ARG A 8 -19.79 14.92 18.27
N SER A 9 -20.54 14.00 18.88
CA SER A 9 -20.07 12.66 19.21
C SER A 9 -19.81 11.82 17.94
N ALA A 10 -20.65 11.94 16.93
CA ALA A 10 -20.46 11.26 15.62
C ALA A 10 -19.21 11.76 14.89
N ARG A 11 -18.97 13.07 14.87
CA ARG A 11 -17.77 13.66 14.25
C ARG A 11 -16.47 13.23 14.96
N LEU A 12 -16.48 13.19 16.30
CA LEU A 12 -15.35 12.71 17.09
C LEU A 12 -15.06 11.22 16.84
N ARG A 13 -16.09 10.40 16.66
CA ARG A 13 -15.95 8.97 16.32
C ARG A 13 -15.30 8.78 14.96
N ILE A 14 -15.76 9.51 13.95
CA ILE A 14 -15.18 9.44 12.58
C ILE A 14 -13.73 9.95 12.61
N GLY A 15 -13.44 11.05 13.29
CA GLY A 15 -12.09 11.59 13.43
C GLY A 15 -11.10 10.60 14.07
N LEU A 16 -11.52 9.93 15.15
CA LEU A 16 -10.72 8.90 15.81
C LEU A 16 -10.48 7.68 14.90
N LEU A 17 -11.49 7.26 14.15
CA LEU A 17 -11.36 6.16 13.20
C LEU A 17 -10.39 6.51 12.06
N LEU A 18 -10.47 7.73 11.50
CA LEU A 18 -9.55 8.20 10.46
C LEU A 18 -8.11 8.27 10.98
N ALA A 19 -7.92 8.74 12.23
CA ALA A 19 -6.60 8.74 12.88
C ALA A 19 -6.07 7.31 13.07
N ALA A 20 -6.91 6.38 13.48
CA ALA A 20 -6.54 4.97 13.63
C ALA A 20 -6.16 4.33 12.26
N ILE A 21 -6.92 4.64 11.20
CA ILE A 21 -6.59 4.21 9.82
C ILE A 21 -5.26 4.82 9.37
N ALA A 22 -5.01 6.10 9.63
CA ALA A 22 -3.77 6.77 9.27
C ALA A 22 -2.56 6.17 9.99
N LEU A 23 -2.65 5.93 11.30
CA LEU A 23 -1.59 5.29 12.08
C LEU A 23 -1.32 3.86 11.61
N LEU A 24 -2.37 3.09 11.34
CA LEU A 24 -2.23 1.75 10.79
C LEU A 24 -1.54 1.80 9.43
N ALA A 25 -1.99 2.66 8.53
CA ALA A 25 -1.41 2.83 7.19
C ALA A 25 0.07 3.24 7.24
N PHE A 26 0.44 4.15 8.15
CA PHE A 26 1.82 4.50 8.43
C PHE A 26 2.64 3.25 8.79
N GLN A 27 2.13 2.39 9.67
CA GLN A 27 2.80 1.16 10.10
C GLN A 27 2.88 0.08 9.01
N LEU A 28 1.98 0.07 8.05
CA LEU A 28 2.04 -0.89 6.94
C LEU A 28 3.21 -0.60 5.98
N ARG A 29 3.90 0.54 6.10
CA ARG A 29 5.00 0.90 5.20
C ARG A 29 6.30 1.22 5.94
N SER A 30 6.25 1.94 7.05
CA SER A 30 7.43 2.40 7.79
C SER A 30 8.43 1.29 8.13
N PRO A 31 8.04 0.15 8.72
CA PRO A 31 9.00 -0.90 9.03
C PRO A 31 9.64 -1.53 7.79
N LEU A 32 8.93 -1.58 6.65
CA LEU A 32 9.50 -2.12 5.40
C LEU A 32 10.63 -1.27 4.88
N VAL A 33 10.47 0.06 4.89
CA VAL A 33 11.45 0.98 4.29
C VAL A 33 12.56 1.37 5.24
N ALA A 34 12.42 1.12 6.55
CA ALA A 34 13.39 1.53 7.57
C ALA A 34 14.79 0.94 7.39
N LEU A 35 14.93 -0.23 6.76
CA LEU A 35 16.23 -0.86 6.50
C LEU A 35 16.99 -0.26 5.31
N ALA A 36 16.29 0.29 4.33
CA ALA A 36 16.94 0.76 3.10
C ALA A 36 17.98 1.87 3.36
N PRO A 37 17.72 2.89 4.19
CA PRO A 37 18.69 3.95 4.47
C PRO A 37 19.96 3.48 5.21
N VAL A 38 19.89 2.35 5.92
CA VAL A 38 21.00 1.77 6.71
C VAL A 38 21.50 0.44 6.13
N ALA A 39 21.19 0.18 4.86
CA ALA A 39 21.49 -1.08 4.20
C ALA A 39 22.99 -1.43 4.22
N ALA A 40 23.87 -0.46 3.96
CA ALA A 40 25.31 -0.68 3.93
C ALA A 40 25.88 -1.06 5.30
N GLU A 41 25.35 -0.47 6.38
CA GLU A 41 25.75 -0.79 7.76
C GLU A 41 25.26 -2.19 8.15
N ALA A 42 24.00 -2.49 7.86
CA ALA A 42 23.39 -3.78 8.15
C ALA A 42 24.07 -4.93 7.37
N GLN A 43 24.40 -4.72 6.08
CA GLN A 43 25.13 -5.71 5.27
C GLN A 43 26.50 -6.03 5.84
N ARG A 44 27.26 -5.01 6.26
CA ARG A 44 28.59 -5.19 6.88
C ARG A 44 28.49 -5.95 8.20
N ASP A 45 27.51 -5.60 9.02
CA ASP A 45 27.32 -6.15 10.34
C ASP A 45 26.86 -7.62 10.32
N TRP A 46 26.00 -7.96 9.37
CA TRP A 46 25.55 -9.34 9.15
C TRP A 46 26.47 -10.18 8.26
N GLY A 47 27.49 -9.58 7.63
CA GLY A 47 28.41 -10.27 6.71
C GLY A 47 27.70 -10.80 5.46
N VAL A 48 26.65 -10.10 4.95
CA VAL A 48 25.86 -10.58 3.82
C VAL A 48 26.12 -9.77 2.56
N THR A 49 26.02 -10.45 1.42
CA THR A 49 26.10 -9.80 0.11
C THR A 49 24.91 -8.89 -0.16
N PRO A 50 25.02 -7.90 -1.07
CA PRO A 50 23.87 -7.10 -1.52
C PRO A 50 22.68 -7.95 -2.01
N ALA A 51 22.95 -9.07 -2.71
CA ALA A 51 21.94 -10.00 -3.17
C ALA A 51 21.21 -10.69 -1.99
N GLY A 52 21.96 -11.13 -0.98
CA GLY A 52 21.40 -11.69 0.26
C GLY A 52 20.53 -10.66 0.99
N PHE A 53 21.01 -9.42 1.13
CA PHE A 53 20.23 -8.34 1.72
C PHE A 53 18.95 -8.04 0.94
N GLY A 54 18.97 -8.18 -0.38
CA GLY A 54 17.80 -8.04 -1.25
C GLY A 54 16.62 -8.97 -0.89
N LEU A 55 16.88 -10.12 -0.25
CA LEU A 55 15.82 -11.02 0.25
C LEU A 55 14.91 -10.32 1.26
N LEU A 56 15.43 -9.39 2.06
CA LEU A 56 14.65 -8.64 3.05
C LEU A 56 13.61 -7.71 2.40
N THR A 57 13.80 -7.35 1.14
CA THR A 57 12.83 -6.54 0.36
C THR A 57 11.91 -7.40 -0.49
N THR A 58 12.36 -8.58 -0.93
CA THR A 58 11.59 -9.51 -1.77
C THR A 58 10.60 -10.34 -0.97
N ILE A 59 10.99 -10.83 0.21
CA ILE A 59 10.14 -11.68 1.07
C ILE A 59 8.80 -11.04 1.39
N PRO A 60 8.69 -9.76 1.79
CA PRO A 60 7.40 -9.11 2.02
C PRO A 60 6.46 -9.15 0.81
N LEU A 61 6.98 -8.98 -0.41
CA LEU A 61 6.17 -9.03 -1.63
C LEU A 61 5.59 -10.44 -1.86
N LEU A 62 6.39 -11.47 -1.59
CA LEU A 62 5.91 -12.86 -1.64
C LEU A 62 4.84 -13.10 -0.56
N CYS A 63 5.03 -12.57 0.64
CA CYS A 63 4.02 -12.64 1.69
C CYS A 63 2.72 -11.93 1.27
N PHE A 64 2.80 -10.76 0.64
CA PHE A 64 1.62 -10.03 0.15
C PHE A 64 0.82 -10.84 -0.86
N SER A 65 1.48 -11.65 -1.67
CA SER A 65 0.83 -12.55 -2.62
C SER A 65 0.25 -13.80 -1.93
N LEU A 66 1.10 -14.55 -1.24
CA LEU A 66 0.77 -15.90 -0.76
C LEU A 66 -0.07 -15.89 0.52
N ALA A 67 0.13 -14.90 1.40
CA ALA A 67 -0.54 -14.83 2.69
C ALA A 67 -1.85 -14.03 2.69
N THR A 68 -2.27 -13.48 1.56
CA THR A 68 -3.52 -12.71 1.46
C THR A 68 -4.75 -13.50 1.95
N PRO A 69 -4.92 -14.82 1.74
CA PRO A 69 -6.03 -15.60 2.30
C PRO A 69 -6.06 -15.66 3.83
N LEU A 70 -4.93 -15.36 4.49
CA LEU A 70 -4.83 -15.32 5.95
C LEU A 70 -5.72 -14.22 6.55
N ALA A 71 -5.82 -13.07 5.89
CA ALA A 71 -6.60 -11.94 6.39
C ALA A 71 -8.10 -12.24 6.56
N PRO A 72 -8.84 -12.75 5.54
CA PRO A 72 -10.23 -13.13 5.74
C PRO A 72 -10.41 -14.32 6.69
N TRP A 73 -9.44 -15.25 6.77
CA TRP A 73 -9.48 -16.35 7.73
C TRP A 73 -9.38 -15.82 9.17
N LEU A 74 -8.43 -14.92 9.43
CA LEU A 74 -8.24 -14.32 10.75
C LEU A 74 -9.43 -13.44 11.15
N ALA A 75 -9.95 -12.64 10.21
CA ALA A 75 -11.14 -11.81 10.44
C ALA A 75 -12.38 -12.65 10.80
N ARG A 76 -12.52 -13.86 10.23
CA ARG A 76 -13.60 -14.80 10.62
C ARG A 76 -13.41 -15.38 12.02
N ARG A 77 -12.16 -15.62 12.45
CA ARG A 77 -11.84 -16.24 13.75
C ARG A 77 -11.89 -15.25 14.90
N LEU A 78 -11.30 -14.08 14.73
CA LEU A 78 -11.07 -13.08 15.79
C LEU A 78 -11.94 -11.82 15.65
N GLY A 79 -12.75 -11.74 14.58
CA GLY A 79 -13.39 -10.50 14.17
C GLY A 79 -12.40 -9.56 13.47
N LEU A 80 -12.95 -8.50 12.85
CA LEU A 80 -12.15 -7.54 12.08
C LEU A 80 -11.14 -6.80 12.95
N GLU A 81 -11.57 -6.37 14.13
CA GLU A 81 -10.75 -5.65 15.11
C GLU A 81 -9.61 -6.52 15.66
N GLY A 82 -9.94 -7.76 16.06
CA GLY A 82 -8.93 -8.70 16.55
C GLY A 82 -7.88 -9.05 15.49
N ALA A 83 -8.29 -9.17 14.23
CA ALA A 83 -7.37 -9.39 13.12
C ALA A 83 -6.42 -8.19 12.90
N ILE A 84 -6.89 -6.96 13.10
CA ILE A 84 -6.05 -5.77 13.01
C ILE A 84 -5.09 -5.69 14.21
N GLU A 85 -5.52 -6.07 15.42
CA GLU A 85 -4.61 -6.15 16.57
C GLU A 85 -3.49 -7.17 16.33
N VAL A 86 -3.80 -8.33 15.76
CA VAL A 86 -2.77 -9.31 15.35
C VAL A 86 -1.84 -8.73 14.29
N CYS A 87 -2.37 -7.96 13.32
CA CYS A 87 -1.55 -7.25 12.34
C CYS A 87 -0.58 -6.28 13.03
N VAL A 88 -1.07 -5.38 13.87
CA VAL A 88 -0.24 -4.35 14.53
C VAL A 88 0.75 -5.00 15.50
N GLY A 89 0.30 -5.96 16.30
CA GLY A 89 1.18 -6.72 17.21
C GLY A 89 2.28 -7.47 16.47
N GLY A 90 1.94 -8.12 15.37
CA GLY A 90 2.91 -8.78 14.49
C GLY A 90 3.95 -7.82 13.90
N ILE A 91 3.51 -6.62 13.48
CA ILE A 91 4.42 -5.57 12.98
C ILE A 91 5.38 -5.12 14.09
N VAL A 92 4.88 -4.85 15.30
CA VAL A 92 5.70 -4.42 16.45
C VAL A 92 6.74 -5.48 16.78
N VAL A 93 6.31 -6.73 16.97
CA VAL A 93 7.21 -7.86 17.27
C VAL A 93 8.25 -8.04 16.19
N ALA A 94 7.84 -8.07 14.92
CA ALA A 94 8.75 -8.24 13.79
C ALA A 94 9.77 -7.10 13.70
N THR A 95 9.34 -5.85 13.94
CA THR A 95 10.23 -4.67 13.91
C THR A 95 11.31 -4.75 14.99
N VAL A 96 10.95 -5.20 16.19
CA VAL A 96 11.89 -5.38 17.31
C VAL A 96 12.81 -6.59 17.03
N VAL A 97 12.23 -7.75 16.69
CA VAL A 97 12.99 -8.99 16.46
C VAL A 97 14.01 -8.84 15.33
N ARG A 98 13.67 -8.10 14.28
CA ARG A 98 14.57 -7.81 13.16
C ARG A 98 15.84 -7.05 13.57
N SER A 99 15.78 -6.32 14.67
CA SER A 99 16.89 -5.51 15.18
C SER A 99 17.86 -6.30 16.07
N PHE A 100 17.53 -7.56 16.41
CA PHE A 100 18.45 -8.46 17.11
C PHE A 100 19.54 -8.96 16.17
N ASP A 101 20.54 -9.63 16.75
CA ASP A 101 21.69 -10.12 16.02
C ASP A 101 21.34 -11.35 15.13
N GLY A 102 22.00 -11.41 13.98
CA GLY A 102 21.90 -12.53 13.04
C GLY A 102 20.95 -12.28 11.86
N PHE A 103 21.47 -12.55 10.65
CA PHE A 103 20.72 -12.43 9.41
C PHE A 103 19.51 -13.38 9.33
N GLY A 104 19.64 -14.61 9.88
CA GLY A 104 18.55 -15.57 9.94
C GLY A 104 17.37 -15.05 10.76
N THR A 105 17.62 -14.39 11.88
CA THR A 105 16.61 -13.72 12.70
C THR A 105 15.91 -12.60 11.94
N ALA A 106 16.70 -11.80 11.18
CA ALA A 106 16.16 -10.74 10.33
C ALA A 106 15.23 -11.31 9.23
N ILE A 107 15.58 -12.42 8.59
CA ILE A 107 14.73 -13.12 7.61
C ILE A 107 13.41 -13.58 8.26
N ALA A 108 13.46 -14.26 9.40
CA ALA A 108 12.26 -14.72 10.11
C ALA A 108 11.34 -13.54 10.51
N ALA A 109 11.95 -12.46 11.00
CA ALA A 109 11.23 -11.24 11.34
C ALA A 109 10.58 -10.58 10.12
N VAL A 110 11.25 -10.56 8.97
CA VAL A 110 10.71 -9.98 7.73
C VAL A 110 9.58 -10.83 7.15
N VAL A 111 9.62 -12.16 7.30
CA VAL A 111 8.48 -13.03 7.00
C VAL A 111 7.28 -12.67 7.88
N LEU A 112 7.47 -12.58 9.21
CA LEU A 112 6.41 -12.18 10.14
C LEU A 112 5.86 -10.79 9.79
N LEU A 113 6.74 -9.84 9.48
CA LEU A 113 6.38 -8.49 9.06
C LEU A 113 5.52 -8.50 7.80
N GLY A 114 5.93 -9.25 6.77
CA GLY A 114 5.20 -9.40 5.52
C GLY A 114 3.81 -10.01 5.73
N LEU A 115 3.70 -11.07 6.54
CA LEU A 115 2.43 -11.69 6.92
C LEU A 115 1.51 -10.69 7.64
N ALA A 116 2.04 -9.98 8.62
CA ALA A 116 1.29 -9.01 9.41
C ALA A 116 0.78 -7.84 8.54
N ILE A 117 1.63 -7.26 7.70
CA ILE A 117 1.26 -6.17 6.78
C ILE A 117 0.21 -6.62 5.77
N THR A 118 0.28 -7.86 5.28
CA THR A 118 -0.72 -8.42 4.37
C THR A 118 -2.12 -8.36 4.98
N ILE A 119 -2.25 -8.72 6.26
CA ILE A 119 -3.53 -8.65 6.97
C ILE A 119 -4.09 -7.22 6.95
N GLY A 120 -3.26 -6.23 7.29
CA GLY A 120 -3.66 -4.81 7.29
C GLY A 120 -4.10 -4.32 5.91
N ASN A 121 -3.29 -4.59 4.88
CA ASN A 121 -3.59 -4.18 3.49
C ASN A 121 -4.95 -4.71 2.99
N VAL A 122 -5.29 -5.96 3.34
CA VAL A 122 -6.56 -6.59 2.92
C VAL A 122 -7.74 -6.07 3.74
N LEU A 123 -7.54 -5.80 5.04
CA LEU A 123 -8.66 -5.43 5.94
C LEU A 123 -9.00 -3.95 5.94
N VAL A 124 -8.08 -3.03 5.58
CA VAL A 124 -8.38 -1.58 5.57
C VAL A 124 -9.57 -1.22 4.67
N PRO A 125 -9.70 -1.69 3.41
CA PRO A 125 -10.90 -1.43 2.61
C PRO A 125 -12.19 -1.91 3.29
N THR A 126 -12.13 -3.01 4.03
CA THR A 126 -13.25 -3.57 4.79
C THR A 126 -13.65 -2.68 5.96
N VAL A 127 -12.68 -2.14 6.72
CA VAL A 127 -12.91 -1.16 7.78
C VAL A 127 -13.57 0.09 7.20
N ILE A 128 -13.01 0.63 6.12
CA ILE A 128 -13.56 1.81 5.44
C ILE A 128 -15.00 1.55 4.99
N ARG A 129 -15.27 0.38 4.38
CA ARG A 129 -16.62 -0.01 3.94
C ARG A 129 -17.61 -0.09 5.09
N ARG A 130 -17.23 -0.71 6.21
CA ARG A 130 -18.11 -0.97 7.35
C ARG A 130 -18.40 0.29 8.17
N ASP A 131 -17.34 1.07 8.48
CA ASP A 131 -17.37 2.07 9.55
C ASP A 131 -17.45 3.51 9.03
N VAL A 132 -17.18 3.73 7.72
CA VAL A 132 -17.25 5.06 7.10
C VAL A 132 -18.50 5.19 6.22
N PRO A 133 -19.32 6.25 6.42
CA PRO A 133 -20.46 6.52 5.56
C PRO A 133 -20.07 6.60 4.07
N PRO A 134 -20.95 6.22 3.12
CA PRO A 134 -20.62 6.16 1.69
C PRO A 134 -19.97 7.43 1.15
N ARG A 135 -20.47 8.61 1.54
CA ARG A 135 -19.92 9.92 1.12
C ARG A 135 -18.49 10.19 1.62
N GLY A 136 -18.06 9.52 2.69
CA GLY A 136 -16.72 9.71 3.30
C GLY A 136 -15.69 8.67 2.88
N ARG A 137 -16.07 7.59 2.17
CA ARG A 137 -15.18 6.46 1.85
C ARG A 137 -13.98 6.88 1.00
N GLY A 138 -14.20 7.74 0.01
CA GLY A 138 -13.12 8.29 -0.81
C GLY A 138 -12.08 9.06 0.02
N ALA A 139 -12.55 9.93 0.92
CA ALA A 139 -11.68 10.67 1.83
C ALA A 139 -10.91 9.75 2.79
N ALA A 140 -11.57 8.72 3.35
CA ALA A 140 -10.92 7.74 4.21
C ALA A 140 -9.85 6.92 3.47
N THR A 141 -10.10 6.54 2.22
CA THR A 141 -9.12 5.87 1.35
C THR A 141 -7.94 6.80 1.02
N SER A 142 -8.22 8.10 0.84
CA SER A 142 -7.17 9.10 0.66
C SER A 142 -6.28 9.22 1.90
N VAL A 143 -6.88 9.32 3.10
CA VAL A 143 -6.14 9.33 4.37
C VAL A 143 -5.24 8.10 4.48
N TYR A 144 -5.75 6.91 4.13
CA TYR A 144 -4.98 5.68 4.09
C TYR A 144 -3.79 5.78 3.13
N SER A 145 -4.02 6.19 1.88
CA SER A 145 -2.97 6.30 0.86
C SER A 145 -1.93 7.37 1.18
N VAL A 146 -2.36 8.53 1.68
CA VAL A 146 -1.47 9.61 2.13
C VAL A 146 -0.58 9.12 3.27
N ALA A 147 -1.17 8.46 4.28
CA ALA A 147 -0.42 7.98 5.44
C ALA A 147 0.63 6.92 5.07
N ILE A 148 0.37 6.06 4.06
CA ILE A 148 1.36 5.14 3.50
C ILE A 148 2.56 5.91 2.92
N ASN A 149 2.32 6.92 2.09
CA ASN A 149 3.39 7.68 1.44
C ASN A 149 4.15 8.55 2.46
N VAL A 150 3.43 9.22 3.37
CA VAL A 150 4.03 9.98 4.49
C VAL A 150 4.89 9.08 5.36
N GLY A 151 4.41 7.87 5.68
CA GLY A 151 5.17 6.86 6.41
C GLY A 151 6.47 6.50 5.71
N THR A 152 6.43 6.26 4.39
CA THR A 152 7.62 5.99 3.59
C THR A 152 8.63 7.13 3.68
N VAL A 153 8.19 8.37 3.45
CA VAL A 153 9.06 9.57 3.42
C VAL A 153 9.66 9.83 4.80
N ILE A 154 8.82 9.91 5.85
CA ILE A 154 9.29 10.20 7.22
C ILE A 154 10.30 9.13 7.65
N THR A 155 9.98 7.85 7.41
CA THR A 155 10.88 6.77 7.81
C THR A 155 12.22 6.84 7.08
N SER A 156 12.22 7.07 5.78
CA SER A 156 13.46 7.19 5.01
C SER A 156 14.32 8.37 5.47
N LEU A 157 13.72 9.52 5.77
CA LEU A 157 14.44 10.71 6.19
C LEU A 157 14.95 10.63 7.65
N VAL A 158 14.14 10.07 8.55
CA VAL A 158 14.43 10.06 10.00
C VAL A 158 15.32 8.91 10.41
N THR A 159 15.33 7.79 9.68
CA THR A 159 16.15 6.62 10.06
C THR A 159 17.65 6.91 10.02
N VAL A 160 18.14 7.69 9.05
CA VAL A 160 19.59 8.02 8.96
C VAL A 160 20.06 8.81 10.18
N PRO A 161 19.48 9.97 10.55
CA PRO A 161 19.91 10.69 11.75
C PRO A 161 19.73 9.88 13.04
N LEU A 162 18.65 9.05 13.13
CA LEU A 162 18.49 8.16 14.26
C LEU A 162 19.60 7.10 14.33
N ALA A 163 20.02 6.56 13.20
CA ALA A 163 21.10 5.58 13.14
C ALA A 163 22.45 6.20 13.54
N ALA A 164 22.70 7.44 13.16
CA ALA A 164 23.89 8.17 13.58
C ALA A 164 23.96 8.40 15.10
N LEU A 165 22.81 8.55 15.77
CA LEU A 165 22.73 8.78 17.22
C LEU A 165 22.69 7.49 18.05
N LEU A 166 21.97 6.47 17.59
CA LEU A 166 21.63 5.28 18.38
C LEU A 166 22.23 3.99 17.84
N GLY A 167 22.88 4.05 16.67
CA GLY A 167 23.22 2.88 15.87
C GLY A 167 22.03 2.38 15.04
N TRP A 168 22.32 1.70 13.94
CA TRP A 168 21.30 1.31 12.96
C TRP A 168 20.23 0.34 13.52
N ARG A 169 20.63 -0.58 14.42
CA ARG A 169 19.69 -1.53 15.05
C ARG A 169 18.64 -0.82 15.91
N ALA A 170 19.07 0.09 16.77
CA ALA A 170 18.16 0.85 17.63
C ALA A 170 17.31 1.83 16.81
N ALA A 171 17.85 2.42 15.75
CA ALA A 171 17.10 3.28 14.84
C ALA A 171 15.95 2.52 14.14
N VAL A 172 16.20 1.29 13.69
CA VAL A 172 15.19 0.43 13.08
C VAL A 172 14.16 -0.04 14.11
N ALA A 173 14.60 -0.42 15.33
CA ALA A 173 13.70 -0.82 16.42
C ALA A 173 12.80 0.34 16.89
N ALA A 174 13.29 1.57 16.86
CA ALA A 174 12.53 2.75 17.32
C ALA A 174 11.18 2.93 16.59
N TRP A 175 11.06 2.45 15.36
CA TRP A 175 9.79 2.47 14.61
C TRP A 175 8.70 1.60 15.24
N SER A 176 9.05 0.65 16.13
CA SER A 176 8.09 -0.11 16.92
C SER A 176 7.27 0.76 17.88
N VAL A 177 7.81 1.91 18.34
CA VAL A 177 7.11 2.87 19.21
C VAL A 177 5.85 3.39 18.52
N ALA A 178 5.94 3.75 17.24
CA ALA A 178 4.77 4.15 16.48
C ALA A 178 3.77 2.99 16.31
N GLY A 179 4.25 1.74 16.24
CA GLY A 179 3.41 0.54 16.24
C GLY A 179 2.67 0.35 17.56
N VAL A 180 3.35 0.51 18.68
CA VAL A 180 2.71 0.47 20.02
C VAL A 180 1.64 1.56 20.14
N LEU A 181 1.94 2.78 19.71
CA LEU A 181 0.95 3.87 19.68
C LEU A 181 -0.27 3.48 18.82
N THR A 182 -0.04 2.89 17.66
CA THR A 182 -1.11 2.40 16.78
C THR A 182 -1.96 1.35 17.48
N ALA A 183 -1.36 0.38 18.18
CA ALA A 183 -2.06 -0.64 18.93
C ALA A 183 -2.94 -0.02 20.04
N VAL A 184 -2.40 0.92 20.81
CA VAL A 184 -3.15 1.61 21.86
C VAL A 184 -4.35 2.37 21.29
N VAL A 185 -4.16 3.14 20.23
CA VAL A 185 -5.27 3.87 19.58
C VAL A 185 -6.32 2.90 19.04
N TRP A 186 -5.89 1.80 18.41
CA TRP A 186 -6.80 0.78 17.89
C TRP A 186 -7.59 0.07 18.98
N LEU A 187 -6.95 -0.27 20.11
CA LEU A 187 -7.63 -0.82 21.31
C LEU A 187 -8.69 0.14 21.86
N VAL A 188 -8.44 1.45 21.85
CA VAL A 188 -9.44 2.46 22.26
C VAL A 188 -10.63 2.47 21.29
N VAL A 189 -10.37 2.42 19.99
CA VAL A 189 -11.42 2.30 18.96
C VAL A 189 -12.22 1.01 19.17
N LEU A 190 -11.53 -0.12 19.35
CA LEU A 190 -12.14 -1.43 19.58
C LEU A 190 -13.05 -1.45 20.81
N ARG A 191 -12.58 -0.92 21.95
CA ARG A 191 -13.40 -0.86 23.19
C ARG A 191 -14.68 -0.04 22.98
N ARG A 192 -14.61 1.05 22.22
CA ARG A 192 -15.76 1.90 21.90
C ARG A 192 -16.74 1.23 20.95
N THR A 193 -16.25 0.53 19.92
CA THR A 193 -17.11 -0.19 18.98
C THR A 193 -17.77 -1.41 19.61
N ARG A 194 -17.07 -2.18 20.42
CA ARG A 194 -17.64 -3.31 21.18
C ARG A 194 -18.72 -2.84 22.18
N ARG A 195 -18.52 -1.73 22.87
CA ARG A 195 -19.52 -1.15 23.76
C ARG A 195 -20.78 -0.71 23.02
N ALA A 196 -20.63 -0.10 21.83
CA ALA A 196 -21.74 0.28 20.99
C ALA A 196 -22.49 -0.94 20.41
N ALA A 197 -21.76 -2.00 20.03
CA ALA A 197 -22.33 -3.25 19.52
C ALA A 197 -23.03 -4.08 20.61
N ALA A 198 -22.55 -4.02 21.87
CA ALA A 198 -23.18 -4.67 23.00
C ALA A 198 -24.49 -3.98 23.42
N LEU A 199 -24.67 -2.70 23.08
CA LEU A 199 -25.90 -1.93 23.28
C LEU A 199 -26.88 -2.01 22.09
N ALA A 200 -26.39 -2.39 20.92
CA ALA A 200 -27.21 -2.70 19.76
C ALA A 200 -27.45 -4.23 19.74
N ALA A 201 -28.71 -4.65 19.68
CA ALA A 201 -29.03 -6.08 19.62
C ALA A 201 -28.24 -6.77 18.49
N PRO A 202 -27.81 -8.03 18.70
CA PRO A 202 -26.99 -8.73 17.72
C PRO A 202 -27.76 -8.86 16.42
N ALA A 203 -27.34 -8.16 15.39
CA ALA A 203 -27.70 -8.51 14.03
C ALA A 203 -27.03 -9.88 13.78
N ALA A 204 -27.78 -10.92 13.99
CA ALA A 204 -27.43 -12.29 13.64
C ALA A 204 -27.31 -12.36 12.11
N ASP A 205 -26.17 -11.97 11.59
CA ASP A 205 -25.83 -12.18 10.17
C ASP A 205 -25.38 -13.64 10.00
N ALA A 206 -26.30 -14.55 10.29
CA ALA A 206 -26.24 -15.97 9.92
C ALA A 206 -26.60 -16.13 8.44
N GLY A 207 -26.23 -15.20 7.60
CA GLY A 207 -26.42 -15.28 6.16
C GLY A 207 -25.67 -16.48 5.57
N VAL A 208 -26.37 -17.23 4.71
CA VAL A 208 -25.91 -18.38 3.95
C VAL A 208 -24.48 -18.14 3.46
N ARG A 209 -23.58 -19.09 3.75
CA ARG A 209 -22.17 -19.08 3.34
C ARG A 209 -22.05 -19.30 1.83
N THR A 210 -22.36 -18.32 1.03
CA THR A 210 -22.03 -18.40 -0.40
C THR A 210 -20.51 -18.21 -0.56
N PRO A 211 -19.83 -19.17 -1.20
CA PRO A 211 -18.40 -19.02 -1.48
C PRO A 211 -18.21 -17.81 -2.42
N PHE A 212 -17.17 -17.00 -2.16
CA PHE A 212 -16.81 -15.91 -3.06
C PHE A 212 -16.46 -16.51 -4.42
N ARG A 213 -17.18 -16.12 -5.45
CA ARG A 213 -16.87 -16.43 -6.85
C ARG A 213 -16.46 -15.13 -7.52
N PRO A 214 -15.22 -15.05 -8.07
CA PRO A 214 -14.78 -13.88 -8.81
C PRO A 214 -15.64 -13.73 -10.06
N ASP A 215 -16.21 -12.57 -10.24
CA ASP A 215 -16.92 -12.15 -11.44
C ASP A 215 -15.99 -11.31 -12.34
N LEU A 216 -16.48 -10.92 -13.52
CA LEU A 216 -15.72 -10.10 -14.47
C LEU A 216 -15.19 -8.81 -13.83
N LEU A 217 -15.95 -8.17 -12.95
CA LEU A 217 -15.51 -6.96 -12.24
C LEU A 217 -14.32 -7.26 -11.32
N ALA A 218 -14.37 -8.35 -10.57
CA ALA A 218 -13.26 -8.79 -9.72
C ALA A 218 -11.98 -9.06 -10.54
N VAL A 219 -12.13 -9.72 -11.70
CA VAL A 219 -11.00 -10.00 -12.61
C VAL A 219 -10.42 -8.72 -13.20
N LEU A 220 -11.27 -7.78 -13.64
CA LEU A 220 -10.81 -6.48 -14.17
C LEU A 220 -10.09 -5.64 -13.10
N LEU A 221 -10.62 -5.63 -11.86
CA LEU A 221 -9.97 -4.95 -10.73
C LEU A 221 -8.64 -5.61 -10.37
N ALA A 222 -8.57 -6.95 -10.42
CA ALA A 222 -7.32 -7.68 -10.19
C ALA A 222 -6.29 -7.38 -11.28
N GLY A 223 -6.70 -7.31 -12.55
CA GLY A 223 -5.85 -6.91 -13.67
C GLY A 223 -5.34 -5.47 -13.53
N ALA A 224 -6.22 -4.53 -13.16
CA ALA A 224 -5.84 -3.14 -12.91
C ALA A 224 -4.85 -3.03 -11.74
N PHE A 225 -5.08 -3.76 -10.64
CA PHE A 225 -4.19 -3.75 -9.47
C PHE A 225 -2.85 -4.43 -9.79
N ALA A 226 -2.84 -5.51 -10.56
CA ALA A 226 -1.63 -6.17 -11.03
C ALA A 226 -0.78 -5.21 -11.89
N ALA A 227 -1.40 -4.58 -12.86
CA ALA A 227 -0.75 -3.63 -13.76
C ALA A 227 -0.19 -2.40 -12.99
N GLN A 228 -0.97 -1.83 -12.07
CA GLN A 228 -0.55 -0.77 -11.16
C GLN A 228 0.67 -1.19 -10.32
N SER A 229 0.61 -2.37 -9.73
CA SER A 229 1.66 -2.86 -8.85
C SER A 229 2.93 -3.23 -9.61
N CYS A 230 2.82 -3.84 -10.79
CA CYS A 230 3.96 -4.11 -11.67
C CYS A 230 4.70 -2.84 -12.05
N SER A 231 3.97 -1.82 -12.52
CA SER A 231 4.56 -0.52 -12.87
C SER A 231 5.25 0.11 -11.66
N TYR A 232 4.56 0.12 -10.50
CA TYR A 232 5.08 0.71 -9.27
C TYR A 232 6.38 0.06 -8.81
N TYR A 233 6.40 -1.27 -8.67
CA TYR A 233 7.60 -1.98 -8.21
C TYR A 233 8.71 -1.97 -9.26
N GLY A 234 8.39 -2.04 -10.54
CA GLY A 234 9.35 -1.89 -11.62
C GLY A 234 10.04 -0.52 -11.56
N ILE A 235 9.28 0.57 -11.50
CA ILE A 235 9.83 1.93 -11.42
C ILE A 235 10.58 2.14 -10.10
N THR A 236 9.98 1.83 -8.96
CA THR A 236 10.60 2.09 -7.65
C THR A 236 11.94 1.36 -7.50
N THR A 237 12.07 0.17 -8.07
CA THR A 237 13.30 -0.61 -8.00
C THR A 237 14.38 -0.06 -8.93
N TRP A 238 14.02 0.32 -10.16
CA TRP A 238 15.01 0.56 -11.22
C TRP A 238 15.21 2.03 -11.59
N LEU A 239 14.31 2.94 -11.19
CA LEU A 239 14.45 4.36 -11.48
C LEU A 239 15.78 4.97 -10.98
N PRO A 240 16.28 4.65 -9.75
CA PRO A 240 17.59 5.14 -9.34
C PRO A 240 18.73 4.67 -10.24
N THR A 241 18.72 3.39 -10.62
CA THR A 241 19.76 2.82 -11.49
C THR A 241 19.68 3.42 -12.88
N LEU A 242 18.47 3.53 -13.47
CA LEU A 242 18.26 4.18 -14.76
C LEU A 242 18.82 5.62 -14.76
N LEU A 243 18.54 6.40 -13.70
CA LEU A 243 19.05 7.77 -13.59
C LEU A 243 20.57 7.81 -13.41
N ALA A 244 21.17 6.85 -12.71
CA ALA A 244 22.62 6.73 -12.61
C ALA A 244 23.24 6.42 -13.97
N ASP A 245 22.71 5.46 -14.69
CA ASP A 245 23.23 5.00 -15.99
C ASP A 245 23.05 6.04 -17.10
N GLU A 246 21.85 6.58 -17.24
CA GLU A 246 21.51 7.51 -18.36
C GLU A 246 21.90 8.97 -18.09
N ARG A 247 22.00 9.36 -16.83
CA ARG A 247 22.29 10.76 -16.44
C ARG A 247 23.63 10.94 -15.75
N GLY A 248 24.35 9.87 -15.46
CA GLY A 248 25.62 9.91 -14.73
C GLY A 248 25.48 10.39 -13.28
N TYR A 249 24.28 10.27 -12.68
CA TYR A 249 24.05 10.70 -11.31
C TYR A 249 24.76 9.77 -10.32
N SER A 250 25.33 10.34 -9.25
CA SER A 250 25.79 9.51 -8.14
C SER A 250 24.59 8.77 -7.52
N ALA A 251 24.82 7.63 -6.87
CA ALA A 251 23.77 6.83 -6.24
C ALA A 251 22.90 7.66 -5.25
N VAL A 252 23.54 8.61 -4.53
CA VAL A 252 22.84 9.50 -3.60
C VAL A 252 21.89 10.44 -4.34
N VAL A 253 22.37 11.06 -5.43
CA VAL A 253 21.55 11.99 -6.25
C VAL A 253 20.42 11.25 -6.94
N ALA A 254 20.69 10.09 -7.53
CA ALA A 254 19.70 9.26 -8.20
C ALA A 254 18.61 8.78 -7.23
N GLY A 255 18.98 8.36 -6.01
CA GLY A 255 18.04 7.98 -4.95
C GLY A 255 17.18 9.16 -4.50
N SER A 256 17.77 10.33 -4.29
CA SER A 256 17.05 11.55 -3.91
C SER A 256 16.08 12.00 -5.02
N ALA A 257 16.53 12.00 -6.28
CA ALA A 257 15.69 12.32 -7.42
C ALA A 257 14.49 11.39 -7.57
N SER A 258 14.70 10.08 -7.32
CA SER A 258 13.63 9.08 -7.32
C SER A 258 12.60 9.28 -6.19
N SER A 259 12.97 9.96 -5.10
CA SER A 259 12.05 10.26 -4.00
C SER A 259 10.94 11.24 -4.42
N VAL A 260 11.16 12.06 -5.44
CA VAL A 260 10.14 12.95 -6.02
C VAL A 260 8.91 12.19 -6.47
N PHE A 261 9.11 11.01 -7.07
CA PHE A 261 8.03 10.10 -7.47
C PHE A 261 7.14 9.68 -6.27
N GLN A 262 7.76 9.34 -5.14
CA GLN A 262 7.03 8.92 -3.94
C GLN A 262 6.29 10.10 -3.28
N LEU A 263 6.93 11.28 -3.21
CA LEU A 263 6.32 12.50 -2.67
C LEU A 263 5.11 12.95 -3.49
N ALA A 264 5.22 12.91 -4.81
CA ALA A 264 4.12 13.26 -5.72
C ALA A 264 2.90 12.32 -5.53
N GLY A 265 3.10 11.09 -5.06
CA GLY A 265 2.03 10.16 -4.74
C GLY A 265 1.05 10.67 -3.67
N ILE A 266 1.53 11.50 -2.74
CA ILE A 266 0.68 12.15 -1.73
C ILE A 266 -0.35 13.06 -2.41
N ALA A 267 0.08 13.87 -3.36
CA ALA A 267 -0.82 14.75 -4.11
C ALA A 267 -1.88 13.94 -4.88
N GLY A 268 -1.49 12.83 -5.50
CA GLY A 268 -2.41 11.93 -6.20
C GLY A 268 -3.48 11.32 -5.29
N ALA A 269 -3.08 10.88 -4.10
CA ALA A 269 -4.00 10.32 -3.13
C ALA A 269 -5.05 11.34 -2.62
N ILE A 270 -4.67 12.62 -2.52
CA ILE A 270 -5.57 13.71 -2.15
C ILE A 270 -6.46 14.13 -3.34
N LEU A 271 -5.91 14.14 -4.55
CA LEU A 271 -6.59 14.58 -5.75
C LEU A 271 -7.79 13.72 -6.12
N VAL A 272 -7.70 12.39 -5.94
CA VAL A 272 -8.76 11.46 -6.35
C VAL A 272 -10.11 11.75 -5.69
N PRO A 273 -10.27 11.86 -4.36
CA PRO A 273 -11.57 12.19 -3.78
C PRO A 273 -12.08 13.55 -4.20
N LEU A 274 -11.21 14.55 -4.47
CA LEU A 274 -11.60 15.86 -4.98
C LEU A 274 -12.16 15.74 -6.40
N LEU A 275 -11.49 15.01 -7.28
CA LEU A 275 -11.98 14.75 -8.64
C LEU A 275 -13.30 13.98 -8.61
N ARG A 276 -13.48 13.06 -7.66
CA ARG A 276 -14.74 12.29 -7.49
C ARG A 276 -15.94 13.15 -7.10
N LEU A 277 -15.75 14.35 -6.56
CA LEU A 277 -16.84 15.30 -6.31
C LEU A 277 -17.44 15.85 -7.61
N ARG A 278 -16.69 15.86 -8.71
CA ARG A 278 -17.08 16.48 -9.97
C ARG A 278 -17.18 15.50 -11.16
N PHE A 279 -16.42 14.41 -11.09
CA PHE A 279 -16.31 13.44 -12.20
C PHE A 279 -16.75 12.04 -11.81
N ARG A 280 -17.21 11.28 -12.82
CA ARG A 280 -17.55 9.87 -12.67
C ARG A 280 -16.31 9.00 -12.43
N PRO A 281 -16.42 7.83 -11.76
CA PRO A 281 -15.30 6.93 -11.49
C PRO A 281 -14.44 6.61 -12.72
N ARG A 282 -15.08 6.32 -13.85
CA ARG A 282 -14.40 6.00 -15.11
C ARG A 282 -13.53 7.16 -15.64
N THR A 283 -13.99 8.39 -15.46
CA THR A 283 -13.24 9.59 -15.89
C THR A 283 -12.04 9.79 -14.99
N VAL A 284 -12.21 9.65 -13.68
CA VAL A 284 -11.10 9.81 -12.71
C VAL A 284 -10.01 8.77 -12.95
N ILE A 285 -10.38 7.49 -13.05
CA ILE A 285 -9.38 6.42 -13.28
C ILE A 285 -8.74 6.54 -14.67
N GLY A 286 -9.46 7.05 -15.67
CA GLY A 286 -8.93 7.34 -17.00
C GLY A 286 -7.89 8.45 -16.98
N LEU A 287 -8.18 9.58 -16.31
CA LEU A 287 -7.21 10.68 -16.13
C LEU A 287 -5.96 10.21 -15.39
N ILE A 288 -6.13 9.46 -14.30
CA ILE A 288 -5.02 8.88 -13.55
C ILE A 288 -4.21 7.91 -14.42
N GLY A 289 -4.87 7.08 -15.22
CA GLY A 289 -4.21 6.13 -16.12
C GLY A 289 -3.38 6.84 -17.19
N VAL A 290 -3.90 7.92 -17.78
CA VAL A 290 -3.14 8.74 -18.75
C VAL A 290 -1.91 9.38 -18.08
N LEU A 291 -2.05 9.92 -16.86
CA LEU A 291 -0.91 10.43 -16.10
C LEU A 291 0.09 9.31 -15.76
N TRP A 292 -0.38 8.07 -15.54
CA TRP A 292 0.51 6.94 -15.25
C TRP A 292 1.38 6.56 -16.46
N VAL A 293 0.80 6.61 -17.66
CA VAL A 293 1.52 6.38 -18.93
C VAL A 293 2.61 7.43 -19.19
N SER A 294 2.44 8.66 -18.68
CA SER A 294 3.40 9.74 -18.95
C SER A 294 4.80 9.48 -18.40
N LEU A 295 4.95 8.78 -17.27
CA LEU A 295 6.28 8.51 -16.69
C LEU A 295 7.16 7.64 -17.61
N PRO A 296 6.78 6.39 -17.97
CA PRO A 296 7.61 5.60 -18.87
C PRO A 296 7.73 6.24 -20.26
N PHE A 297 6.72 6.96 -20.72
CA PHE A 297 6.79 7.69 -22.00
C PHE A 297 7.84 8.80 -21.97
N VAL A 298 7.89 9.62 -20.92
CA VAL A 298 8.92 10.66 -20.76
C VAL A 298 10.30 10.04 -20.64
N LEU A 299 10.46 8.96 -19.89
CA LEU A 299 11.75 8.27 -19.76
C LEU A 299 12.24 7.67 -21.09
N LEU A 300 11.31 7.32 -22.01
CA LEU A 300 11.65 6.79 -23.34
C LEU A 300 12.02 7.89 -24.33
N VAL A 301 11.30 9.00 -24.33
CA VAL A 301 11.38 10.02 -25.42
C VAL A 301 12.25 11.21 -25.02
N ALA A 302 12.25 11.57 -23.73
CA ALA A 302 12.92 12.77 -23.22
C ALA A 302 13.41 12.53 -21.78
N PRO A 303 14.38 11.62 -21.58
CA PRO A 303 14.85 11.24 -20.22
C PRO A 303 15.43 12.40 -19.42
N GLU A 304 15.83 13.49 -20.07
CA GLU A 304 16.26 14.75 -19.44
C GLU A 304 15.13 15.41 -18.64
N HIS A 305 13.88 15.15 -19.00
CA HIS A 305 12.68 15.69 -18.31
C HIS A 305 12.11 14.70 -17.28
N PHE A 306 12.90 13.77 -16.79
CA PHE A 306 12.46 12.71 -15.84
C PHE A 306 11.70 13.26 -14.62
N LEU A 307 11.99 14.48 -14.16
CA LEU A 307 11.27 15.11 -13.05
C LEU A 307 9.79 15.32 -13.37
N ILE A 308 9.46 15.71 -14.61
CA ILE A 308 8.07 15.87 -15.06
C ILE A 308 7.39 14.49 -15.01
N GLY A 309 8.03 13.46 -15.60
CA GLY A 309 7.54 12.09 -15.55
C GLY A 309 7.39 11.57 -14.11
N SER A 310 8.37 11.85 -13.24
CA SER A 310 8.32 11.43 -11.83
C SER A 310 7.19 12.10 -11.05
N ILE A 311 6.92 13.38 -11.30
CA ILE A 311 5.81 14.11 -10.66
C ILE A 311 4.47 13.57 -11.16
N THR A 312 4.27 13.52 -12.49
CA THR A 312 3.00 13.06 -13.08
C THR A 312 2.73 11.58 -12.78
N GLY A 313 3.75 10.73 -12.92
CA GLY A 313 3.68 9.32 -12.58
C GLY A 313 3.49 9.07 -11.09
N GLY A 314 4.12 9.86 -10.22
CA GLY A 314 3.92 9.80 -8.77
C GLY A 314 2.48 10.14 -8.39
N ILE A 315 1.92 11.24 -8.92
CA ILE A 315 0.50 11.59 -8.76
C ILE A 315 -0.38 10.43 -9.22
N ALA A 316 -0.07 9.84 -10.36
CA ALA A 316 -0.83 8.71 -10.88
C ALA A 316 -0.73 7.46 -10.01
N GLN A 317 0.44 7.19 -9.43
CA GLN A 317 0.67 6.05 -8.54
C GLN A 317 -0.22 6.14 -7.29
N GLY A 318 -0.13 7.25 -6.55
CA GLY A 318 -0.93 7.45 -5.34
C GLY A 318 -2.43 7.57 -5.65
N GLY A 319 -2.77 8.25 -6.75
CA GLY A 319 -4.15 8.39 -7.23
C GLY A 319 -4.74 7.05 -7.69
N GLY A 320 -4.00 6.24 -8.44
CA GLY A 320 -4.42 4.93 -8.93
C GLY A 320 -4.74 3.96 -7.80
N PHE A 321 -3.84 3.89 -6.81
CA PHE A 321 -4.05 3.11 -5.61
C PHE A 321 -5.33 3.56 -4.87
N THR A 322 -5.47 4.87 -4.62
CA THR A 322 -6.66 5.45 -3.97
C THR A 322 -7.94 5.16 -4.75
N ALA A 323 -7.93 5.30 -6.07
CA ALA A 323 -9.11 5.06 -6.91
C ALA A 323 -9.53 3.59 -6.88
N LEU A 324 -8.58 2.65 -7.00
CA LEU A 324 -8.87 1.21 -6.94
C LEU A 324 -9.47 0.80 -5.59
N PHE A 325 -8.85 1.21 -4.48
CA PHE A 325 -9.34 0.88 -3.14
C PHE A 325 -10.69 1.53 -2.83
N THR A 326 -10.95 2.73 -3.37
CA THR A 326 -12.28 3.37 -3.28
C THR A 326 -13.33 2.52 -4.01
N ILE A 327 -13.04 2.08 -5.25
CA ILE A 327 -13.98 1.23 -6.01
C ILE A 327 -14.21 -0.10 -5.26
N ILE A 328 -13.17 -0.75 -4.74
CA ILE A 328 -13.30 -1.98 -3.95
C ILE A 328 -14.22 -1.77 -2.75
N ALA A 329 -14.06 -0.66 -2.02
CA ALA A 329 -14.91 -0.34 -0.88
C ALA A 329 -16.36 -0.01 -1.27
N GLU A 330 -16.58 0.54 -2.46
CA GLU A 330 -17.94 0.86 -2.98
C GLU A 330 -18.69 -0.39 -3.47
N VAL A 331 -18.02 -1.27 -4.24
CA VAL A 331 -18.67 -2.41 -4.91
C VAL A 331 -18.73 -3.69 -4.07
N GLY A 332 -18.03 -3.74 -2.96
CA GLY A 332 -17.94 -4.94 -2.12
C GLY A 332 -19.28 -5.43 -1.55
N GLY A 333 -20.29 -4.55 -1.42
CA GLY A 333 -21.56 -4.90 -0.81
C GLY A 333 -21.48 -4.90 0.71
N ASP A 334 -21.23 -6.04 1.33
CA ASP A 334 -20.99 -6.18 2.77
C ASP A 334 -19.50 -6.28 3.13
N ALA A 335 -19.20 -6.28 4.42
CA ALA A 335 -17.82 -6.35 4.92
C ALA A 335 -17.13 -7.67 4.53
N ARG A 336 -17.85 -8.78 4.51
CA ARG A 336 -17.32 -10.11 4.16
C ARG A 336 -16.93 -10.18 2.69
N ARG A 337 -17.81 -9.75 1.81
CA ARG A 337 -17.57 -9.72 0.36
C ARG A 337 -16.47 -8.71 0.00
N THR A 338 -16.42 -7.55 0.65
CA THR A 338 -15.35 -6.58 0.48
C THR A 338 -14.00 -7.18 0.86
N THR A 339 -13.91 -7.90 1.98
CA THR A 339 -12.69 -8.60 2.40
C THR A 339 -12.27 -9.65 1.38
N ALA A 340 -13.20 -10.49 0.93
CA ALA A 340 -12.91 -11.55 -0.04
C ALA A 340 -12.49 -10.98 -1.41
N LEU A 341 -13.17 -9.93 -1.87
CA LEU A 341 -12.85 -9.21 -3.10
C LEU A 341 -11.45 -8.57 -3.00
N SER A 342 -11.17 -7.87 -1.91
CA SER A 342 -9.86 -7.26 -1.65
C SER A 342 -8.75 -8.31 -1.61
N ALA A 343 -9.00 -9.44 -0.93
CA ALA A 343 -8.08 -10.56 -0.86
C ALA A 343 -7.79 -11.13 -2.25
N PHE A 344 -8.81 -11.40 -3.05
CA PHE A 344 -8.65 -11.91 -4.41
C PHE A 344 -7.83 -10.97 -5.30
N ILE A 345 -8.20 -9.68 -5.31
CA ILE A 345 -7.53 -8.65 -6.12
C ILE A 345 -6.05 -8.54 -5.74
N GLN A 346 -5.76 -8.48 -4.46
CA GLN A 346 -4.40 -8.31 -3.97
C GLN A 346 -3.56 -9.58 -4.13
N THR A 347 -4.13 -10.78 -3.93
CA THR A 347 -3.42 -12.05 -4.19
C THR A 347 -2.98 -12.12 -5.64
N CYS A 348 -3.93 -11.98 -6.58
CA CYS A 348 -3.61 -12.03 -8.00
C CYS A 348 -2.64 -10.91 -8.40
N GLY A 349 -2.88 -9.70 -7.93
CA GLY A 349 -2.08 -8.54 -8.30
C GLY A 349 -0.65 -8.58 -7.78
N TYR A 350 -0.43 -8.92 -6.51
CA TYR A 350 0.92 -9.01 -5.96
C TYR A 350 1.69 -10.23 -6.48
N LEU A 351 0.99 -11.33 -6.80
CA LEU A 351 1.64 -12.49 -7.42
C LEU A 351 2.28 -12.12 -8.77
N VAL A 352 1.55 -11.39 -9.60
CA VAL A 352 2.06 -10.91 -10.89
C VAL A 352 3.13 -9.82 -10.66
N ALA A 353 2.90 -8.90 -9.74
CA ALA A 353 3.81 -7.80 -9.44
C ALA A 353 5.17 -8.25 -8.89
N ALA A 354 5.23 -9.39 -8.18
CA ALA A 354 6.48 -9.94 -7.66
C ALA A 354 7.48 -10.29 -8.77
N ALA A 355 6.98 -10.61 -9.97
CA ALA A 355 7.83 -10.89 -11.13
C ALA A 355 8.34 -9.61 -11.83
N ALA A 356 7.75 -8.43 -11.58
CA ALA A 356 8.05 -7.22 -12.34
C ALA A 356 9.49 -6.71 -12.15
N PRO A 357 10.04 -6.54 -10.93
CA PRO A 357 11.42 -6.09 -10.77
C PRO A 357 12.46 -7.02 -11.42
N PRO A 358 12.42 -8.36 -11.20
CA PRO A 358 13.36 -9.24 -11.87
C PRO A 358 13.18 -9.29 -13.38
N ALA A 359 11.93 -9.22 -13.91
CA ALA A 359 11.68 -9.19 -15.33
C ALA A 359 12.26 -7.93 -16.00
N VAL A 360 12.03 -6.75 -15.41
CA VAL A 360 12.60 -5.48 -15.87
C VAL A 360 14.13 -5.53 -15.86
N GLY A 361 14.74 -6.06 -14.78
CA GLY A 361 16.18 -6.23 -14.68
C GLY A 361 16.75 -7.22 -15.70
N ALA A 362 16.09 -8.36 -15.93
CA ALA A 362 16.50 -9.35 -16.91
C ALA A 362 16.44 -8.79 -18.36
N VAL A 363 15.40 -8.03 -18.68
CA VAL A 363 15.29 -7.35 -19.97
C VAL A 363 16.42 -6.32 -20.16
N HIS A 364 16.75 -5.55 -19.10
CA HIS A 364 17.87 -4.62 -19.13
C HIS A 364 19.21 -5.35 -19.37
N GLN A 365 19.47 -6.42 -18.62
CA GLN A 365 20.68 -7.22 -18.81
C GLN A 365 20.81 -7.84 -20.21
N ALA A 366 19.69 -8.31 -20.78
CA ALA A 366 19.68 -8.92 -22.10
C ALA A 366 19.85 -7.91 -23.25
N THR A 367 19.39 -6.66 -23.06
CA THR A 367 19.39 -5.65 -24.12
C THR A 367 20.51 -4.62 -23.99
N GLY A 368 21.13 -4.50 -22.80
CA GLY A 368 22.12 -3.45 -22.48
C GLY A 368 21.55 -2.02 -22.55
N SER A 369 20.22 -1.85 -22.54
CA SER A 369 19.55 -0.58 -22.73
C SER A 369 18.34 -0.46 -21.79
N TRP A 370 17.97 0.76 -21.40
CA TRP A 370 16.76 1.04 -20.62
C TRP A 370 15.50 1.18 -21.47
N VAL A 371 15.61 1.23 -22.80
CA VAL A 371 14.45 1.37 -23.70
C VAL A 371 13.50 0.17 -23.59
N ALA A 372 14.00 -1.05 -23.72
CA ALA A 372 13.16 -2.25 -23.65
C ALA A 372 12.52 -2.44 -22.27
N PRO A 373 13.21 -2.28 -21.13
CA PRO A 373 12.60 -2.24 -19.79
C PRO A 373 11.48 -1.21 -19.66
N MET A 374 11.67 0.00 -20.17
CA MET A 374 10.66 1.06 -20.09
C MET A 374 9.45 0.77 -20.98
N LEU A 375 9.61 0.07 -22.11
CA LEU A 375 8.49 -0.43 -22.92
C LEU A 375 7.65 -1.48 -22.15
N VAL A 376 8.30 -2.35 -21.35
CA VAL A 376 7.59 -3.29 -20.47
C VAL A 376 6.77 -2.51 -19.43
N VAL A 377 7.36 -1.50 -18.80
CA VAL A 377 6.66 -0.65 -17.84
C VAL A 377 5.52 0.13 -18.51
N LEU A 378 5.73 0.65 -19.71
CA LEU A 378 4.69 1.32 -20.50
C LEU A 378 3.51 0.38 -20.78
N GLY A 379 3.78 -0.87 -21.16
CA GLY A 379 2.74 -1.89 -21.33
C GLY A 379 1.91 -2.12 -20.06
N THR A 380 2.56 -2.15 -18.90
CA THR A 380 1.84 -2.30 -17.62
C THR A 380 1.03 -1.05 -17.25
N THR A 381 1.52 0.16 -17.50
CA THR A 381 0.73 1.39 -17.26
C THR A 381 -0.46 1.51 -18.19
N LEU A 382 -0.33 1.10 -19.45
CA LEU A 382 -1.46 0.97 -20.38
C LEU A 382 -2.46 -0.09 -19.93
N GLY A 383 -1.98 -1.21 -19.41
CA GLY A 383 -2.82 -2.25 -18.79
C GLY A 383 -3.66 -1.69 -17.64
N PHE A 384 -3.06 -0.88 -16.75
CA PHE A 384 -3.81 -0.20 -15.69
C PHE A 384 -4.91 0.71 -16.26
N LEU A 385 -4.61 1.51 -17.27
CA LEU A 385 -5.59 2.40 -17.92
C LEU A 385 -6.76 1.60 -18.48
N VAL A 386 -6.50 0.55 -19.24
CA VAL A 386 -7.54 -0.26 -19.88
C VAL A 386 -8.37 -1.02 -18.85
N PHE A 387 -7.75 -1.83 -18.00
CA PHE A 387 -8.47 -2.61 -16.99
C PHE A 387 -9.18 -1.72 -15.97
N GLY A 388 -8.57 -0.61 -15.56
CA GLY A 388 -9.15 0.33 -14.62
C GLY A 388 -10.41 1.01 -15.18
N VAL A 389 -10.37 1.51 -16.42
CA VAL A 389 -11.53 2.14 -17.07
C VAL A 389 -12.64 1.13 -17.29
N LEU A 390 -12.34 -0.10 -17.74
CA LEU A 390 -13.34 -1.16 -17.91
C LEU A 390 -13.96 -1.52 -16.56
N ALA A 391 -13.16 -1.71 -15.51
CA ALA A 391 -13.66 -2.02 -14.17
C ALA A 391 -14.57 -0.90 -13.63
N ALA A 392 -14.15 0.37 -13.73
CA ALA A 392 -14.94 1.50 -13.28
C ALA A 392 -16.24 1.67 -14.06
N THR A 393 -16.23 1.36 -15.37
CA THR A 393 -17.42 1.39 -16.21
C THR A 393 -18.40 0.30 -15.81
N LEU A 394 -17.92 -0.91 -15.56
CA LEU A 394 -18.75 -2.04 -15.13
C LEU A 394 -19.30 -1.81 -13.71
N ALA A 395 -18.47 -1.25 -12.80
CA ALA A 395 -18.87 -0.88 -11.45
C ALA A 395 -20.02 0.13 -11.45
N SER A 396 -20.00 1.12 -12.35
CA SER A 396 -21.03 2.16 -12.43
C SER A 396 -22.40 1.68 -12.96
N ARG A 397 -22.45 0.48 -13.54
CA ARG A 397 -23.69 -0.16 -14.05
C ARG A 397 -24.39 -1.03 -13.01
N ARG A 398 -23.74 -1.28 -11.85
CA ARG A 398 -24.37 -2.06 -10.78
C ARG A 398 -25.26 -1.15 -9.93
N PRO A 399 -26.50 -1.56 -9.63
CA PRO A 399 -27.32 -0.85 -8.65
C PRO A 399 -26.61 -0.85 -7.29
N ALA A 400 -26.71 0.27 -6.57
CA ALA A 400 -26.09 0.51 -5.27
C ALA A 400 -26.68 -0.41 -4.17
#